data_28071c7491ecf1f4eb7fc47920f80ea2
#
_entry.id   28071c7491ecf1f4eb7fc47920f80ea2
#
_cell.length_a   1.000
_cell.length_b   1.000
_cell.length_c   1.000
_cell.angle_alpha   90.00
_cell.angle_beta   90.00
_cell.angle_gamma   90.00
#
_symmetry.space_group_name_H-M   'P 1'
#
loop_
_entity.id
_entity.type
_entity.pdbx_description
1 polymer ?
#
loop_
_entity_poly.entity_id
_entity_poly.type
_entity_poly.pdbx_seq_one_letter_code
_entity_poly.pdbx_strand_id
1 'polypeptide(L)'
;TKMLGANFATQTNKLELGGSVRYNFQDADISSINSSERFLQNGNSYSNSNNKNRNKGTNLNADFRMEWKPDTLTNIIFRPNFSYGRTNNASRSESGTFNEDPFNLIVNPNDYLNFDNLSDDPLKDIRVNATNSASLSKGKSLSGNATLQVNRKLNNRGRNLTFRGVFGYGDNDNDQYTQSETRYYQLLNHLGGDSILYRNQYITTPTRNYNYTAQVTYSEPIAKATFLQFSYQFQYKYSKSDKTTFDLLDYPDWAIGGALPSG
;
A
#
# COMPACT_ATOMS: atom_id res chain seq x y z
N THR A 1 14.66 -11.27 -4.31
CA THR A 1 14.93 -9.86 -3.98
C THR A 1 16.33 -9.51 -4.42
N LYS A 2 16.49 -8.33 -5.04
CA LYS A 2 17.81 -7.74 -5.39
C LYS A 2 17.86 -6.34 -4.82
N MET A 3 18.98 -5.97 -4.23
CA MET A 3 19.20 -4.66 -3.64
C MET A 3 20.54 -4.10 -4.09
N LEU A 4 20.53 -2.84 -4.49
CA LEU A 4 21.72 -2.07 -4.79
C LEU A 4 21.65 -0.76 -4.02
N GLY A 5 22.73 -0.37 -3.36
CA GLY A 5 22.81 0.87 -2.61
C GLY A 5 24.17 1.52 -2.75
N ALA A 6 24.17 2.84 -2.75
CA ALA A 6 25.36 3.66 -2.67
C ALA A 6 25.13 4.76 -1.63
N ASN A 7 26.13 5.08 -0.87
CA ASN A 7 26.12 6.18 0.08
C ASN A 7 27.42 6.99 -0.03
N PHE A 8 27.31 8.26 0.29
CA PHE A 8 28.46 9.16 0.38
C PHE A 8 28.33 10.04 1.61
N ALA A 9 29.45 10.45 2.14
CA ALA A 9 29.54 11.46 3.19
C ALA A 9 30.82 12.25 3.01
N THR A 10 30.76 13.55 3.22
CA THR A 10 31.91 14.43 3.24
C THR A 10 31.70 15.52 4.28
N GLN A 11 32.77 15.95 4.92
CA GLN A 11 32.72 16.94 5.97
C GLN A 11 33.91 17.90 5.86
N THR A 12 33.59 19.16 6.01
CA THR A 12 34.57 20.24 6.21
C THR A 12 34.26 20.97 7.52
N ASN A 13 35.06 21.95 7.89
CA ASN A 13 34.82 22.73 9.13
C ASN A 13 33.44 23.46 9.13
N LYS A 14 32.87 23.73 7.95
CA LYS A 14 31.62 24.50 7.82
C LYS A 14 30.50 23.75 7.14
N LEU A 15 30.80 22.68 6.44
CA LEU A 15 29.81 21.97 5.62
C LEU A 15 29.93 20.47 5.81
N GLU A 16 28.83 19.84 6.14
CA GLU A 16 28.66 18.39 6.15
C GLU A 16 27.62 18.02 5.11
N LEU A 17 27.96 17.10 4.22
CA LEU A 17 27.08 16.56 3.20
C LEU A 17 27.06 15.05 3.33
N GLY A 18 25.89 14.47 3.20
CA GLY A 18 25.73 13.03 3.16
C GLY A 18 24.49 12.65 2.36
N GLY A 19 24.48 11.46 1.84
CA GLY A 19 23.32 10.97 1.12
C GLY A 19 23.44 9.50 0.81
N SER A 20 22.28 8.92 0.51
CA SER A 20 22.21 7.54 0.05
C SER A 20 21.20 7.38 -1.08
N VAL A 21 21.45 6.43 -1.96
CA VAL A 21 20.53 5.97 -2.99
C VAL A 21 20.42 4.47 -2.85
N ARG A 22 19.19 3.96 -2.80
CA ARG A 22 18.90 2.54 -2.70
C ARG A 22 17.88 2.14 -3.75
N TYR A 23 18.24 1.14 -4.51
CA TYR A 23 17.36 0.47 -5.45
C TYR A 23 17.02 -0.91 -4.90
N ASN A 24 15.76 -1.23 -4.84
CA ASN A 24 15.26 -2.53 -4.40
C ASN A 24 14.31 -3.12 -5.47
N PHE A 25 14.58 -4.36 -5.84
CA PHE A 25 13.72 -5.13 -6.71
C PHE A 25 13.28 -6.40 -5.98
N GLN A 26 11.98 -6.66 -5.98
CA GLN A 26 11.36 -7.86 -5.43
C GLN A 26 10.53 -8.55 -6.51
N ASP A 27 10.68 -9.86 -6.62
CA ASP A 27 9.78 -10.75 -7.36
C ASP A 27 9.59 -11.98 -6.46
N ALA A 28 8.37 -12.18 -5.97
CA ALA A 28 8.04 -13.21 -5.02
C ALA A 28 6.73 -13.89 -5.41
N ASP A 29 6.77 -15.21 -5.47
CA ASP A 29 5.60 -16.06 -5.59
C ASP A 29 5.26 -16.61 -4.19
N ILE A 30 4.03 -16.38 -3.76
CA ILE A 30 3.52 -16.77 -2.45
C ILE A 30 2.30 -17.64 -2.66
N SER A 31 2.31 -18.82 -2.07
CA SER A 31 1.17 -19.73 -2.04
C SER A 31 0.74 -19.94 -0.61
N SER A 32 -0.55 -19.84 -0.34
CA SER A 32 -1.12 -20.11 0.98
C SER A 32 -2.39 -20.94 0.88
N ILE A 33 -2.53 -21.87 1.79
CA ILE A 33 -3.70 -22.71 1.99
C ILE A 33 -4.25 -22.37 3.37
N ASN A 34 -5.53 -22.03 3.44
CA ASN A 34 -6.17 -21.70 4.70
C ASN A 34 -7.41 -22.58 4.86
N SER A 35 -7.61 -23.04 6.09
CA SER A 35 -8.84 -23.72 6.54
C SER A 35 -9.26 -23.09 7.85
N SER A 36 -10.53 -22.75 7.98
CA SER A 36 -11.07 -22.12 9.18
C SER A 36 -12.47 -22.65 9.51
N GLU A 37 -12.75 -22.74 10.78
CA GLU A 37 -14.05 -23.04 11.32
C GLU A 37 -14.57 -21.83 12.09
N ARG A 38 -15.82 -21.46 11.86
CA ARG A 38 -16.53 -20.43 12.61
C ARG A 38 -17.66 -21.08 13.41
N PHE A 39 -17.59 -20.93 14.72
CA PHE A 39 -18.62 -21.41 15.66
C PHE A 39 -19.81 -20.43 15.68
N LEU A 40 -20.98 -20.91 15.30
CA LEU A 40 -22.22 -20.12 15.26
C LEU A 40 -23.30 -20.84 16.08
N GLN A 41 -24.30 -20.10 16.57
CA GLN A 41 -25.40 -20.66 17.37
C GLN A 41 -26.26 -21.67 16.59
N ASN A 42 -26.37 -21.52 15.27
CA ASN A 42 -27.23 -22.31 14.39
C ASN A 42 -26.46 -23.28 13.48
N GLY A 43 -25.29 -23.72 13.92
CA GLY A 43 -24.42 -24.61 13.16
C GLY A 43 -23.12 -23.94 12.74
N ASN A 44 -22.03 -24.71 12.70
CA ASN A 44 -20.72 -24.20 12.34
C ASN A 44 -20.63 -23.94 10.83
N SER A 45 -19.75 -23.04 10.45
CA SER A 45 -19.41 -22.76 9.07
C SER A 45 -17.92 -22.99 8.85
N TYR A 46 -17.60 -23.74 7.82
CA TYR A 46 -16.24 -24.12 7.46
C TYR A 46 -15.84 -23.40 6.18
N SER A 47 -14.64 -22.89 6.12
CA SER A 47 -14.15 -22.18 4.95
C SER A 47 -12.73 -22.60 4.62
N ASN A 48 -12.52 -22.98 3.37
CA ASN A 48 -11.23 -23.38 2.83
C ASN A 48 -10.85 -22.46 1.66
N SER A 49 -9.56 -22.14 1.53
CA SER A 49 -9.06 -21.35 0.42
C SER A 49 -7.65 -21.70 -0.01
N ASN A 50 -7.41 -21.63 -1.32
CA ASN A 50 -6.10 -21.67 -1.96
C ASN A 50 -5.82 -20.30 -2.54
N ASN A 51 -4.70 -19.69 -2.16
CA ASN A 51 -4.30 -18.38 -2.67
C ASN A 51 -2.91 -18.46 -3.29
N LYS A 52 -2.78 -17.92 -4.50
CA LYS A 52 -1.51 -17.78 -5.20
C LYS A 52 -1.31 -16.31 -5.53
N ASN A 53 -0.23 -15.73 -5.03
CA ASN A 53 0.09 -14.32 -5.22
C ASN A 53 1.49 -14.20 -5.82
N ARG A 54 1.61 -13.42 -6.87
CA ARG A 54 2.90 -12.98 -7.38
C ARG A 54 3.04 -11.49 -7.16
N ASN A 55 4.01 -11.11 -6.34
CA ASN A 55 4.29 -9.73 -5.99
C ASN A 55 5.60 -9.29 -6.65
N LYS A 56 5.50 -8.37 -7.61
CA LYS A 56 6.64 -7.79 -8.29
C LYS A 56 6.71 -6.31 -8.00
N GLY A 57 7.84 -5.87 -7.45
CA GLY A 57 8.02 -4.48 -7.04
C GLY A 57 9.40 -3.96 -7.33
N THR A 58 9.46 -2.67 -7.63
CA THR A 58 10.69 -1.91 -7.79
C THR A 58 10.58 -0.68 -6.92
N ASN A 59 11.61 -0.36 -6.15
CA ASN A 59 11.64 0.80 -5.28
C ASN A 59 12.99 1.49 -5.38
N LEU A 60 12.97 2.79 -5.66
CA LEU A 60 14.13 3.67 -5.65
C LEU A 60 13.92 4.69 -4.54
N ASN A 61 14.84 4.73 -3.58
CA ASN A 61 14.85 5.72 -2.50
C ASN A 61 16.15 6.50 -2.56
N ALA A 62 16.04 7.80 -2.41
CA ALA A 62 17.19 8.69 -2.30
C ALA A 62 16.98 9.62 -1.13
N ASP A 63 17.99 9.76 -0.31
CA ASP A 63 18.05 10.71 0.79
C ASP A 63 19.33 11.54 0.72
N PHE A 64 19.20 12.78 1.10
CA PHE A 64 20.32 13.70 1.16
C PHE A 64 20.26 14.49 2.47
N ARG A 65 21.41 14.78 3.03
CA ARG A 65 21.56 15.63 4.21
C ARG A 65 22.65 16.65 3.97
N MET A 66 22.32 17.90 4.24
CA MET A 66 23.26 19.00 4.29
C MET A 66 23.17 19.66 5.66
N GLU A 67 24.29 19.86 6.30
CA GLU A 67 24.43 20.75 7.45
C GLU A 67 25.50 21.78 7.13
N TRP A 68 25.10 23.06 7.13
CA TRP A 68 25.97 24.16 6.78
C TRP A 68 26.03 25.18 7.92
N LYS A 69 27.25 25.48 8.37
CA LYS A 69 27.56 26.47 9.39
C LYS A 69 28.37 27.61 8.77
N PRO A 70 27.71 28.57 8.08
CA PRO A 70 28.41 29.67 7.41
C PRO A 70 29.22 30.51 8.38
N ASP A 71 28.71 30.65 9.61
CA ASP A 71 29.36 31.36 10.73
C ASP A 71 29.11 30.60 12.05
N THR A 72 29.67 31.10 13.15
CA THR A 72 29.55 30.50 14.50
C THR A 72 28.14 30.63 15.13
N LEU A 73 27.27 31.44 14.52
CA LEU A 73 25.95 31.77 15.04
C LEU A 73 24.82 31.11 14.25
N THR A 74 25.12 30.66 13.02
CA THR A 74 24.11 30.12 12.08
C THR A 74 24.37 28.65 11.80
N ASN A 75 23.30 27.84 11.89
CA ASN A 75 23.30 26.46 11.46
C ASN A 75 22.09 26.21 10.54
N ILE A 76 22.34 25.75 9.34
CA ILE A 76 21.35 25.44 8.32
C ILE A 76 21.37 23.95 8.07
N ILE A 77 20.25 23.29 8.23
CA ILE A 77 20.09 21.85 8.02
C ILE A 77 19.05 21.68 6.91
N PHE A 78 19.42 20.96 5.85
CA PHE A 78 18.49 20.61 4.76
C PHE A 78 18.51 19.10 4.55
N ARG A 79 17.32 18.49 4.57
CA ARG A 79 17.14 17.03 4.47
C ARG A 79 16.00 16.71 3.52
N PRO A 80 16.25 16.63 2.22
CA PRO A 80 15.31 16.10 1.25
C PRO A 80 15.39 14.58 1.22
N ASN A 81 14.25 13.93 0.98
CA ASN A 81 14.18 12.55 0.57
C ASN A 81 13.22 12.37 -0.60
N PHE A 82 13.44 11.35 -1.38
CA PHE A 82 12.69 11.02 -2.57
C PHE A 82 12.47 9.51 -2.62
N SER A 83 11.26 9.09 -2.99
CA SER A 83 10.94 7.69 -3.22
C SER A 83 10.12 7.53 -4.49
N TYR A 84 10.52 6.58 -5.31
CA TYR A 84 9.76 6.15 -6.48
C TYR A 84 9.55 4.65 -6.42
N GLY A 85 8.30 4.23 -6.54
CA GLY A 85 7.89 2.83 -6.50
C GLY A 85 7.03 2.43 -7.69
N ARG A 86 7.19 1.19 -8.13
CA ARG A 86 6.28 0.50 -9.04
C ARG A 86 5.97 -0.87 -8.48
N THR A 87 4.70 -1.24 -8.48
CA THR A 87 4.23 -2.54 -8.06
C THR A 87 3.39 -3.19 -9.16
N ASN A 88 3.50 -4.49 -9.30
CA ASN A 88 2.66 -5.30 -10.17
C ASN A 88 2.36 -6.59 -9.41
N ASN A 89 1.14 -6.69 -8.91
CA ASN A 89 0.71 -7.81 -8.08
C ASN A 89 -0.39 -8.56 -8.82
N ALA A 90 -0.19 -9.84 -9.00
CA ALA A 90 -1.19 -10.75 -9.53
C ALA A 90 -1.62 -11.72 -8.44
N SER A 91 -2.91 -11.89 -8.24
CA SER A 91 -3.45 -12.86 -7.28
C SER A 91 -4.50 -13.75 -7.92
N ARG A 92 -4.53 -15.00 -7.50
CA ARG A 92 -5.58 -15.95 -7.80
C ARG A 92 -6.01 -16.61 -6.49
N SER A 93 -7.32 -16.66 -6.27
CA SER A 93 -7.90 -17.27 -5.09
C SER A 93 -9.05 -18.18 -5.49
N GLU A 94 -9.04 -19.38 -4.93
CA GLU A 94 -10.10 -20.35 -5.01
C GLU A 94 -10.56 -20.60 -3.58
N SER A 95 -11.85 -20.47 -3.30
CA SER A 95 -12.39 -20.64 -1.95
C SER A 95 -13.75 -21.32 -1.95
N GLY A 96 -14.04 -22.01 -0.87
CA GLY A 96 -15.33 -22.63 -0.64
C GLY A 96 -15.76 -22.49 0.82
N THR A 97 -17.07 -22.32 1.03
CA THR A 97 -17.72 -22.36 2.34
C THR A 97 -18.62 -23.57 2.41
N PHE A 98 -18.58 -24.27 3.53
CA PHE A 98 -19.28 -25.54 3.77
C PHE A 98 -20.10 -25.45 5.06
N ASN A 99 -21.22 -26.14 5.10
CA ASN A 99 -22.08 -26.26 6.29
C ASN A 99 -21.67 -27.42 7.20
N GLU A 100 -20.83 -28.33 6.73
CA GLU A 100 -20.22 -29.42 7.48
C GLU A 100 -18.71 -29.42 7.28
N ASP A 101 -17.96 -30.05 8.19
CA ASP A 101 -16.51 -30.13 8.07
C ASP A 101 -16.11 -30.98 6.85
N PRO A 102 -15.50 -30.38 5.80
CA PRO A 102 -15.14 -31.08 4.59
C PRO A 102 -14.06 -32.15 4.80
N PHE A 103 -13.26 -32.05 5.87
CA PHE A 103 -12.24 -33.04 6.21
C PHE A 103 -12.84 -34.36 6.72
N ASN A 104 -14.11 -34.38 7.09
CA ASN A 104 -14.82 -35.61 7.41
C ASN A 104 -15.15 -36.46 6.17
N LEU A 105 -15.21 -35.85 4.99
CA LEU A 105 -15.55 -36.53 3.74
C LEU A 105 -14.33 -36.89 2.92
N ILE A 106 -13.33 -35.98 2.88
CA ILE A 106 -12.13 -36.15 2.06
C ILE A 106 -10.88 -35.62 2.77
N VAL A 107 -9.72 -36.19 2.43
CA VAL A 107 -8.45 -35.86 3.07
C VAL A 107 -7.97 -34.44 2.68
N ASN A 108 -8.16 -34.05 1.43
CA ASN A 108 -7.70 -32.77 0.91
C ASN A 108 -8.84 -31.97 0.28
N PRO A 109 -9.69 -31.29 1.07
CA PRO A 109 -10.79 -30.49 0.52
C PRO A 109 -10.37 -29.36 -0.40
N ASN A 110 -9.14 -28.87 -0.23
CA ASN A 110 -8.59 -27.77 -1.02
C ASN A 110 -8.35 -28.13 -2.51
N ASP A 111 -8.23 -29.41 -2.85
CA ASP A 111 -8.08 -29.88 -4.22
C ASP A 111 -9.39 -29.74 -5.02
N TYR A 112 -10.51 -29.55 -4.32
CA TYR A 112 -11.86 -29.46 -4.88
C TYR A 112 -12.44 -28.03 -4.82
N LEU A 113 -11.63 -27.02 -4.58
CA LEU A 113 -12.12 -25.61 -4.50
C LEU A 113 -12.36 -25.01 -5.88
N ASN A 114 -11.62 -25.44 -6.91
CA ASN A 114 -11.83 -24.97 -8.27
C ASN A 114 -13.00 -25.73 -8.92
N PHE A 115 -14.14 -25.08 -8.98
CA PHE A 115 -15.38 -25.69 -9.50
C PHE A 115 -15.44 -25.79 -11.05
N ASP A 116 -14.52 -25.13 -11.78
CA ASP A 116 -14.52 -25.19 -13.25
C ASP A 116 -14.06 -26.55 -13.78
N ASN A 117 -13.31 -27.29 -12.99
CA ASN A 117 -12.70 -28.57 -13.37
C ASN A 117 -13.32 -29.78 -12.68
N LEU A 118 -14.43 -29.61 -11.97
CA LEU A 118 -15.08 -30.68 -11.21
C LEU A 118 -16.19 -31.36 -12.02
N SER A 119 -15.89 -32.50 -12.63
CA SER A 119 -16.91 -33.40 -13.20
C SER A 119 -17.63 -34.20 -12.09
N ASP A 120 -16.99 -34.43 -10.96
CA ASP A 120 -17.52 -35.14 -9.79
C ASP A 120 -17.01 -34.44 -8.52
N ASP A 121 -17.91 -33.69 -7.85
CA ASP A 121 -17.57 -32.92 -6.65
C ASP A 121 -18.07 -33.67 -5.41
N PRO A 122 -17.17 -34.34 -4.64
CA PRO A 122 -17.53 -35.06 -3.43
C PRO A 122 -18.04 -34.15 -2.31
N LEU A 123 -17.86 -32.83 -2.42
CA LEU A 123 -18.28 -31.85 -1.42
C LEU A 123 -19.57 -31.10 -1.82
N LYS A 124 -20.20 -31.47 -2.93
CA LYS A 124 -21.35 -30.77 -3.50
C LYS A 124 -22.48 -30.59 -2.50
N ASP A 125 -22.80 -31.63 -1.74
CA ASP A 125 -23.97 -31.64 -0.83
C ASP A 125 -23.76 -30.76 0.41
N ILE A 126 -22.51 -30.55 0.83
CA ILE A 126 -22.16 -29.71 1.98
C ILE A 126 -21.72 -28.30 1.58
N ARG A 127 -21.57 -28.04 0.28
CA ARG A 127 -21.07 -26.75 -0.22
C ARG A 127 -22.16 -25.69 -0.17
N VAL A 128 -21.88 -24.58 0.53
CA VAL A 128 -22.78 -23.40 0.60
C VAL A 128 -22.50 -22.46 -0.57
N ASN A 129 -21.23 -22.13 -0.75
CA ASN A 129 -20.78 -21.34 -1.89
C ASN A 129 -19.33 -21.70 -2.27
N ALA A 130 -18.96 -21.33 -3.48
CA ALA A 130 -17.58 -21.36 -3.95
C ALA A 130 -17.27 -20.11 -4.76
N THR A 131 -16.05 -19.62 -4.66
CA THR A 131 -15.60 -18.43 -5.40
C THR A 131 -14.25 -18.69 -6.05
N ASN A 132 -14.18 -18.49 -7.36
CA ASN A 132 -12.93 -18.33 -8.09
C ASN A 132 -12.71 -16.86 -8.37
N SER A 133 -11.55 -16.34 -8.03
CA SER A 133 -11.22 -14.94 -8.29
C SER A 133 -9.79 -14.78 -8.77
N ALA A 134 -9.61 -13.78 -9.61
CA ALA A 134 -8.30 -13.35 -10.07
C ALA A 134 -8.24 -11.82 -10.03
N SER A 135 -7.10 -11.26 -9.63
CA SER A 135 -6.88 -9.83 -9.70
C SER A 135 -5.47 -9.49 -10.15
N LEU A 136 -5.36 -8.36 -10.83
CA LEU A 136 -4.10 -7.75 -11.23
C LEU A 136 -4.11 -6.30 -10.76
N SER A 137 -3.13 -5.93 -9.94
CA SER A 137 -2.95 -4.57 -9.46
C SER A 137 -1.63 -4.00 -9.97
N LYS A 138 -1.68 -2.81 -10.54
CA LYS A 138 -0.52 -2.05 -11.02
C LYS A 138 -0.49 -0.72 -10.29
N GLY A 139 0.56 -0.50 -9.51
CA GLY A 139 0.77 0.73 -8.76
C GLY A 139 2.00 1.48 -9.22
N LYS A 140 1.90 2.80 -9.22
CA LYS A 140 3.04 3.72 -9.31
C LYS A 140 2.94 4.68 -8.16
N SER A 141 4.06 4.93 -7.50
CA SER A 141 4.13 5.89 -6.40
C SER A 141 5.34 6.78 -6.56
N LEU A 142 5.12 8.06 -6.38
CA LEU A 142 6.15 9.08 -6.32
C LEU A 142 5.96 9.87 -5.03
N SER A 143 6.96 9.95 -4.19
CA SER A 143 6.90 10.80 -3.01
C SER A 143 8.20 11.53 -2.77
N GLY A 144 8.09 12.71 -2.22
CA GLY A 144 9.21 13.52 -1.82
C GLY A 144 8.89 14.33 -0.59
N ASN A 145 9.86 14.42 0.31
CA ASN A 145 9.78 15.29 1.47
C ASN A 145 11.07 16.10 1.59
N ALA A 146 10.96 17.33 2.02
CA ALA A 146 12.11 18.16 2.31
C ALA A 146 11.90 18.89 3.64
N THR A 147 12.92 18.86 4.48
CA THR A 147 12.96 19.65 5.72
C THR A 147 14.12 20.65 5.62
N LEU A 148 13.80 21.91 5.81
CA LEU A 148 14.77 22.98 5.98
C LEU A 148 14.66 23.51 7.41
N GLN A 149 15.77 23.54 8.12
CA GLN A 149 15.84 24.14 9.45
C GLN A 149 16.99 25.14 9.48
N VAL A 150 16.69 26.35 9.93
CA VAL A 150 17.66 27.41 10.10
C VAL A 150 17.65 27.81 11.56
N ASN A 151 18.76 27.62 12.24
CA ASN A 151 18.97 28.05 13.62
C ASN A 151 19.92 29.26 13.62
N ARG A 152 19.51 30.34 14.25
CA ARG A 152 20.32 31.55 14.40
C ARG A 152 20.41 31.94 15.87
N LYS A 153 21.64 31.94 16.40
CA LYS A 153 21.94 32.56 17.70
C LYS A 153 21.94 34.08 17.51
N LEU A 154 21.12 34.79 18.28
CA LEU A 154 20.98 36.25 18.18
C LEU A 154 21.97 36.96 19.11
N ASN A 155 22.44 36.28 20.16
CA ASN A 155 23.47 36.77 21.08
C ASN A 155 24.21 35.62 21.76
N ASN A 156 25.25 35.93 22.49
CA ASN A 156 26.05 34.95 23.26
C ASN A 156 25.39 34.55 24.61
N ARG A 157 24.24 35.12 24.96
CA ARG A 157 23.51 34.83 26.23
C ARG A 157 22.48 33.71 26.05
N GLY A 158 22.34 33.12 24.87
CA GLY A 158 21.45 32.00 24.60
C GLY A 158 20.15 32.36 23.87
N ARG A 159 19.96 33.64 23.47
CA ARG A 159 18.84 34.03 22.60
C ARG A 159 18.97 33.37 21.25
N ASN A 160 17.92 32.70 20.80
CA ASN A 160 17.92 31.90 19.60
C ASN A 160 16.61 32.05 18.80
N LEU A 161 16.74 32.05 17.49
CA LEU A 161 15.62 32.00 16.57
C LEU A 161 15.79 30.75 15.68
N THR A 162 14.76 29.91 15.63
CA THR A 162 14.72 28.73 14.77
C THR A 162 13.56 28.85 13.80
N PHE A 163 13.86 28.72 12.52
CA PHE A 163 12.86 28.49 11.48
C PHE A 163 12.93 27.03 11.03
N ARG A 164 11.79 26.37 10.92
CA ARG A 164 11.67 25.02 10.36
C ARG A 164 10.57 25.01 9.32
N GLY A 165 10.95 24.66 8.09
CA GLY A 165 10.03 24.39 6.98
C GLY A 165 10.03 22.89 6.65
N VAL A 166 8.85 22.34 6.43
CA VAL A 166 8.66 20.96 5.93
C VAL A 166 7.75 21.03 4.72
N PHE A 167 8.17 20.38 3.65
CA PHE A 167 7.36 20.21 2.44
C PHE A 167 7.27 18.71 2.13
N GLY A 168 6.07 18.25 1.81
CA GLY A 168 5.82 16.88 1.38
C GLY A 168 4.93 16.86 0.14
N TYR A 169 5.26 15.97 -0.79
CA TYR A 169 4.51 15.68 -2.01
C TYR A 169 4.34 14.17 -2.18
N GLY A 170 3.18 13.74 -2.62
CA GLY A 170 2.90 12.36 -2.98
C GLY A 170 1.94 12.29 -4.17
N ASP A 171 2.28 11.42 -5.11
CA ASP A 171 1.47 11.08 -6.28
C ASP A 171 1.45 9.56 -6.40
N ASN A 172 0.26 8.97 -6.30
CA ASN A 172 0.07 7.53 -6.34
C ASN A 172 -1.03 7.22 -7.33
N ASP A 173 -0.71 6.39 -8.32
CA ASP A 173 -1.69 5.80 -9.24
C ASP A 173 -1.80 4.31 -8.90
N ASN A 174 -3.02 3.83 -8.72
CA ASN A 174 -3.28 2.41 -8.55
C ASN A 174 -4.40 1.98 -9.48
N ASP A 175 -4.08 1.05 -10.36
CA ASP A 175 -4.99 0.40 -11.28
C ASP A 175 -5.20 -1.04 -10.85
N GLN A 176 -6.44 -1.46 -10.70
CA GLN A 176 -6.80 -2.81 -10.29
C GLN A 176 -7.84 -3.41 -11.23
N TYR A 177 -7.56 -4.59 -11.74
CA TYR A 177 -8.47 -5.45 -12.45
C TYR A 177 -8.90 -6.58 -11.52
N THR A 178 -10.20 -6.83 -11.43
CA THR A 178 -10.73 -7.91 -10.60
C THR A 178 -11.80 -8.66 -11.37
N GLN A 179 -11.63 -9.97 -11.44
CA GLN A 179 -12.62 -10.88 -11.98
C GLN A 179 -12.94 -11.94 -10.93
N SER A 180 -14.22 -12.22 -10.71
CA SER A 180 -14.65 -13.30 -9.84
C SER A 180 -15.96 -13.91 -10.30
N GLU A 181 -16.07 -15.22 -10.07
CA GLU A 181 -17.30 -15.97 -10.17
C GLU A 181 -17.59 -16.60 -8.81
N THR A 182 -18.77 -16.36 -8.28
CA THR A 182 -19.25 -16.98 -7.05
C THR A 182 -20.50 -17.78 -7.36
N ARG A 183 -20.48 -19.07 -7.03
CA ARG A 183 -21.63 -19.99 -7.13
C ARG A 183 -22.21 -20.23 -5.75
N TYR A 184 -23.52 -20.14 -5.65
CA TYR A 184 -24.30 -20.40 -4.45
C TYR A 184 -25.11 -21.68 -4.65
N TYR A 185 -24.73 -22.74 -3.97
CA TYR A 185 -25.33 -24.07 -4.13
C TYR A 185 -26.63 -24.27 -3.33
N GLN A 186 -26.83 -23.43 -2.32
CA GLN A 186 -28.04 -23.48 -1.48
C GLN A 186 -29.03 -22.36 -1.82
N LEU A 187 -28.72 -21.52 -2.79
CA LEU A 187 -29.56 -20.43 -3.26
C LEU A 187 -29.91 -20.68 -4.73
N LEU A 188 -31.07 -21.24 -4.98
CA LEU A 188 -31.53 -21.55 -6.32
C LEU A 188 -31.96 -20.28 -7.07
N ASN A 189 -31.62 -20.20 -8.34
CA ASN A 189 -32.13 -19.18 -9.25
C ASN A 189 -33.59 -19.49 -9.63
N HIS A 190 -34.24 -18.58 -10.38
CA HIS A 190 -35.65 -18.73 -10.82
C HIS A 190 -35.92 -19.95 -11.74
N LEU A 191 -34.88 -20.58 -12.26
CA LEU A 191 -34.96 -21.80 -13.08
C LEU A 191 -34.64 -23.10 -12.29
N GLY A 192 -34.40 -22.98 -10.98
CA GLY A 192 -34.13 -24.12 -10.13
C GLY A 192 -32.65 -24.59 -10.16
N GLY A 193 -31.76 -23.84 -10.79
CA GLY A 193 -30.32 -24.09 -10.77
C GLY A 193 -29.58 -23.21 -9.77
N ASP A 194 -28.28 -23.42 -9.62
CA ASP A 194 -27.41 -22.64 -8.75
C ASP A 194 -27.44 -21.15 -9.12
N SER A 195 -27.43 -20.28 -8.11
CA SER A 195 -27.31 -18.83 -8.34
C SER A 195 -25.83 -18.49 -8.54
N ILE A 196 -25.53 -17.79 -9.63
CA ILE A 196 -24.15 -17.41 -10.01
C ILE A 196 -24.03 -15.90 -10.04
N LEU A 197 -23.00 -15.38 -9.37
CA LEU A 197 -22.63 -13.97 -9.38
C LEU A 197 -21.31 -13.78 -10.08
N TYR A 198 -21.31 -13.09 -11.20
CA TYR A 198 -20.12 -12.66 -11.91
C TYR A 198 -19.76 -11.23 -11.55
N ARG A 199 -18.45 -10.98 -11.41
CA ARG A 199 -17.90 -9.64 -11.28
C ARG A 199 -16.67 -9.53 -12.19
N ASN A 200 -16.67 -8.49 -13.01
CA ASN A 200 -15.53 -8.15 -13.85
C ASN A 200 -15.38 -6.63 -13.83
N GLN A 201 -14.35 -6.12 -13.14
CA GLN A 201 -14.22 -4.69 -12.85
C GLN A 201 -12.80 -4.21 -13.06
N TYR A 202 -12.68 -2.99 -13.60
CA TYR A 202 -11.49 -2.19 -13.57
C TYR A 202 -11.68 -1.00 -12.63
N ILE A 203 -10.73 -0.81 -11.74
CA ILE A 203 -10.75 0.25 -10.73
C ILE A 203 -9.45 1.04 -10.90
N THR A 204 -9.58 2.34 -11.07
CA THR A 204 -8.45 3.27 -11.03
C THR A 204 -8.59 4.23 -9.87
N THR A 205 -7.49 4.48 -9.17
CA THR A 205 -7.50 5.33 -7.97
C THR A 205 -6.26 6.23 -7.96
N PRO A 206 -6.23 7.29 -8.78
CA PRO A 206 -5.20 8.31 -8.67
C PRO A 206 -5.35 9.09 -7.37
N THR A 207 -4.25 9.28 -6.66
CA THR A 207 -4.22 10.02 -5.40
C THR A 207 -3.06 11.00 -5.41
N ARG A 208 -3.35 12.28 -5.18
CA ARG A 208 -2.36 13.34 -5.03
C ARG A 208 -2.47 13.99 -3.68
N ASN A 209 -1.34 14.19 -3.05
CA ASN A 209 -1.27 14.88 -1.77
C ASN A 209 -0.06 15.79 -1.71
N TYR A 210 -0.21 16.91 -1.02
CA TYR A 210 0.92 17.74 -0.63
C TYR A 210 0.64 18.40 0.72
N ASN A 211 1.69 18.60 1.45
CA ASN A 211 1.63 19.29 2.73
C ASN A 211 2.83 20.20 2.90
N TYR A 212 2.63 21.32 3.57
CA TYR A 212 3.71 22.15 4.03
C TYR A 212 3.44 22.64 5.45
N THR A 213 4.53 22.72 6.19
CA THR A 213 4.53 23.21 7.57
C THR A 213 5.62 24.26 7.69
N ALA A 214 5.30 25.39 8.25
CA ALA A 214 6.26 26.41 8.61
C ALA A 214 6.16 26.66 10.12
N GLN A 215 7.28 26.59 10.80
CA GLN A 215 7.37 26.83 12.25
C GLN A 215 8.47 27.83 12.54
N VAL A 216 8.18 28.80 13.37
CA VAL A 216 9.12 29.73 13.94
C VAL A 216 9.14 29.57 15.44
N THR A 217 10.32 29.43 16.00
CA THR A 217 10.53 29.30 17.44
C THR A 217 11.55 30.32 17.91
N TYR A 218 11.16 31.13 18.87
CA TYR A 218 12.02 32.11 19.52
C TYR A 218 12.26 31.70 20.97
N SER A 219 13.52 31.71 21.41
CA SER A 219 13.93 31.36 22.77
C SER A 219 14.65 32.56 23.41
N GLU A 220 14.15 33.02 24.52
CA GLU A 220 14.68 34.10 25.32
C GLU A 220 15.20 33.58 26.68
N PRO A 221 16.47 33.75 27.01
CA PRO A 221 16.99 33.43 28.33
C PRO A 221 16.53 34.52 29.34
N ILE A 222 15.77 34.10 30.36
CA ILE A 222 15.22 34.98 31.39
C ILE A 222 15.98 34.88 32.72
N ALA A 223 16.71 33.77 32.94
CA ALA A 223 17.57 33.57 34.09
C ALA A 223 18.71 32.60 33.75
N LYS A 224 19.64 32.35 34.69
CA LYS A 224 20.89 31.59 34.48
C LYS A 224 20.74 30.17 33.92
N ALA A 225 19.53 29.56 34.09
CA ALA A 225 19.18 28.22 33.52
C ALA A 225 17.72 28.16 33.08
N THR A 226 17.09 29.32 32.85
CA THR A 226 15.66 29.41 32.54
C THR A 226 15.47 30.10 31.21
N PHE A 227 14.71 29.49 30.31
CA PHE A 227 14.37 30.02 29.01
C PHE A 227 12.87 30.14 28.87
N LEU A 228 12.43 31.20 28.21
CA LEU A 228 11.07 31.39 27.75
C LEU A 228 11.05 31.13 26.26
N GLN A 229 10.17 30.23 25.79
CA GLN A 229 10.09 29.84 24.40
C GLN A 229 8.72 30.17 23.81
N PHE A 230 8.72 30.86 22.71
CA PHE A 230 7.54 31.12 21.89
C PHE A 230 7.64 30.36 20.60
N SER A 231 6.60 29.63 20.25
CA SER A 231 6.53 28.87 19.00
C SER A 231 5.23 29.15 18.27
N TYR A 232 5.34 29.43 16.99
CA TYR A 232 4.20 29.54 16.09
C TYR A 232 4.37 28.55 14.94
N GLN A 233 3.33 27.76 14.65
CA GLN A 233 3.32 26.79 13.57
C GLN A 233 2.10 27.00 12.68
N PHE A 234 2.35 27.05 11.39
CA PHE A 234 1.34 26.96 10.34
C PHE A 234 1.47 25.64 9.60
N GLN A 235 0.36 24.99 9.34
CA GLN A 235 0.33 23.74 8.57
C GLN A 235 -0.81 23.77 7.56
N TYR A 236 -0.49 23.36 6.34
CA TYR A 236 -1.47 23.10 5.28
C TYR A 236 -1.31 21.69 4.76
N LYS A 237 -2.43 21.00 4.54
CA LYS A 237 -2.50 19.67 3.96
C LYS A 237 -3.57 19.66 2.89
N TYR A 238 -3.23 19.08 1.76
CA TYR A 238 -4.17 18.80 0.68
C TYR A 238 -4.05 17.32 0.31
N SER A 239 -5.18 16.67 0.12
CA SER A 239 -5.25 15.31 -0.39
C SER A 239 -6.47 15.18 -1.28
N LYS A 240 -6.26 14.64 -2.48
CA LYS A 240 -7.33 14.33 -3.42
C LYS A 240 -7.15 12.90 -3.89
N SER A 241 -8.21 12.12 -3.83
CA SER A 241 -8.26 10.75 -4.35
C SER A 241 -9.54 10.61 -5.17
N ASP A 242 -9.38 10.24 -6.43
CA ASP A 242 -10.48 10.03 -7.37
C ASP A 242 -10.56 8.55 -7.72
N LYS A 243 -11.49 7.83 -7.08
CA LYS A 243 -11.72 6.42 -7.40
C LYS A 243 -12.79 6.30 -8.47
N THR A 244 -12.44 5.67 -9.58
CA THR A 244 -13.38 5.33 -10.65
C THR A 244 -13.43 3.81 -10.82
N THR A 245 -14.64 3.26 -10.92
CA THR A 245 -14.87 1.84 -11.15
C THR A 245 -15.64 1.66 -12.44
N PHE A 246 -15.09 0.86 -13.34
CA PHE A 246 -15.72 0.45 -14.58
C PHE A 246 -16.18 -1.00 -14.43
N ASP A 247 -17.44 -1.27 -14.76
CA ASP A 247 -17.97 -2.61 -14.88
C ASP A 247 -17.70 -3.13 -16.29
N LEU A 248 -17.09 -4.31 -16.38
CA LEU A 248 -16.66 -4.92 -17.64
C LEU A 248 -17.46 -6.18 -17.97
N LEU A 249 -18.62 -6.39 -17.36
CA LEU A 249 -19.46 -7.57 -17.60
C LEU A 249 -20.00 -7.61 -19.05
N ASP A 250 -20.13 -6.46 -19.68
CA ASP A 250 -20.54 -6.37 -21.10
C ASP A 250 -19.40 -6.71 -22.09
N TYR A 251 -18.21 -7.01 -21.57
CA TYR A 251 -17.02 -7.38 -22.36
C TYR A 251 -16.53 -8.79 -21.98
N PRO A 252 -17.26 -9.84 -22.40
CA PRO A 252 -17.00 -11.21 -21.95
C PRO A 252 -15.63 -11.76 -22.39
N ASP A 253 -15.09 -11.26 -23.51
CA ASP A 253 -13.78 -11.68 -24.03
C ASP A 253 -12.61 -10.92 -23.42
N TRP A 254 -12.86 -10.00 -22.49
CA TRP A 254 -11.83 -9.22 -21.85
C TRP A 254 -11.13 -10.04 -20.75
N ALA A 255 -9.81 -10.27 -20.90
CA ALA A 255 -9.01 -10.99 -19.92
C ALA A 255 -8.28 -10.02 -18.98
N ILE A 256 -8.08 -10.45 -17.73
CA ILE A 256 -7.31 -9.68 -16.73
C ILE A 256 -5.91 -9.38 -17.29
N GLY A 257 -5.56 -8.09 -17.29
CA GLY A 257 -4.27 -7.61 -17.81
C GLY A 257 -4.24 -7.32 -19.29
N GLY A 258 -5.35 -7.51 -20.01
CA GLY A 258 -5.53 -7.06 -21.38
C GLY A 258 -5.65 -5.53 -21.50
N ALA A 259 -5.77 -5.02 -22.72
CA ALA A 259 -6.10 -3.61 -22.96
C ALA A 259 -7.54 -3.34 -22.48
N LEU A 260 -7.77 -2.17 -21.90
CA LEU A 260 -9.14 -1.73 -21.60
C LEU A 260 -9.94 -1.62 -22.87
N PRO A 261 -11.24 -2.00 -22.87
CA PRO A 261 -12.14 -1.70 -23.96
C PRO A 261 -12.14 -0.18 -24.21
N SER A 262 -11.97 0.23 -25.46
CA SER A 262 -12.15 1.63 -25.84
C SER A 262 -13.66 1.95 -25.75
N GLY A 263 -14.03 2.78 -24.78
CA GLY A 263 -15.39 3.29 -24.65
C GLY A 263 -15.76 4.27 -25.74
#